data_90de4f6347bde707156f513d59bb26f2
#
_entry.id   90de4f6347bde707156f513d59bb26f2
#
_cell.length_a   1.000
_cell.length_b   1.000
_cell.length_c   1.000
_cell.angle_alpha   90.00
_cell.angle_beta   90.00
_cell.angle_gamma   90.00
#
_symmetry.space_group_name_H-M   'P 1'
#
loop_
_entity.id
_entity.type
_entity.pdbx_description
1 polymer ?
#
loop_
_entity_poly.entity_id
_entity_poly.type
_entity_poly.pdbx_seq_one_letter_code
_entity_poly.pdbx_strand_id
1 'polypeptide(L)'
;MKNHIVNYIQEQEEEIVRLSTELISANTTNPPGNEYLAVDVIKKYFSAHDIRYDTFEKAPGRTNIIGYIGKGSPTLLVACHLDVVPAGDGWETDPFKSVVKDGRIFGRGANDNKGQMAPMLVLAKLLKDNESKLNGTLLLVGAADEEKGSSLGLEYLLDECGITADYAIIPDVANNMKIIDVGEKGALFLNITSYGKQSHGSTPEKGINAIWNMIELLNQVKELKHKCTSHELFSPPTLNLGTISGGAAHNIVPAKCEAKLDIRYL
;
A
#
# COMPACT_ATOMS: atom_id res chain seq x y z
N MET A 1 -0.92 -26.39 -20.87
CA MET A 1 -0.18 -25.38 -20.09
C MET A 1 -1.04 -24.75 -18.98
N LYS A 2 -2.16 -24.06 -19.25
CA LYS A 2 -3.02 -23.42 -18.24
C LYS A 2 -3.40 -24.35 -17.09
N ASN A 3 -3.95 -25.53 -17.37
CA ASN A 3 -4.36 -26.49 -16.33
C ASN A 3 -3.17 -27.00 -15.49
N HIS A 4 -1.98 -27.11 -16.06
CA HIS A 4 -0.78 -27.52 -15.32
C HIS A 4 -0.37 -26.46 -14.29
N ILE A 5 -0.41 -25.18 -14.65
CA ILE A 5 -0.10 -24.06 -13.72
C ILE A 5 -1.13 -24.02 -12.59
N VAL A 6 -2.43 -24.12 -12.91
CA VAL A 6 -3.51 -24.11 -11.91
C VAL A 6 -3.34 -25.26 -10.91
N ASN A 7 -3.13 -26.48 -11.41
CA ASN A 7 -2.94 -27.65 -10.55
C ASN A 7 -1.68 -27.49 -9.67
N TYR A 8 -0.57 -27.02 -10.24
CA TYR A 8 0.65 -26.78 -9.49
C TYR A 8 0.40 -25.80 -8.33
N ILE A 9 -0.26 -24.66 -8.58
CA ILE A 9 -0.54 -23.68 -7.54
C ILE A 9 -1.44 -24.27 -6.45
N GLN A 10 -2.43 -25.06 -6.81
CA GLN A 10 -3.31 -25.75 -5.85
C GLN A 10 -2.52 -26.74 -4.96
N GLU A 11 -1.55 -27.45 -5.54
CA GLU A 11 -0.68 -28.37 -4.79
C GLU A 11 0.30 -27.64 -3.85
N GLN A 12 0.47 -26.31 -4.02
CA GLN A 12 1.37 -25.49 -3.20
C GLN A 12 0.64 -24.67 -2.11
N GLU A 13 -0.61 -24.99 -1.79
CA GLU A 13 -1.40 -24.25 -0.81
C GLU A 13 -0.68 -24.09 0.53
N GLU A 14 -0.11 -25.16 1.08
CA GLU A 14 0.63 -25.11 2.35
C GLU A 14 1.84 -24.15 2.29
N GLU A 15 2.56 -24.16 1.17
CA GLU A 15 3.72 -23.27 0.96
C GLU A 15 3.28 -21.81 0.83
N ILE A 16 2.19 -21.53 0.12
CA ILE A 16 1.60 -20.19 0.01
C ILE A 16 1.17 -19.68 1.38
N VAL A 17 0.50 -20.52 2.18
CA VAL A 17 0.08 -20.17 3.54
C VAL A 17 1.30 -19.88 4.43
N ARG A 18 2.34 -20.72 4.36
CA ARG A 18 3.59 -20.53 5.11
C ARG A 18 4.25 -19.20 4.75
N LEU A 19 4.44 -18.92 3.46
CA LEU A 19 5.04 -17.68 2.98
C LEU A 19 4.19 -16.45 3.36
N SER A 20 2.88 -16.53 3.23
CA SER A 20 1.97 -15.46 3.65
C SER A 20 2.13 -15.17 5.14
N THR A 21 2.21 -16.21 5.97
CA THR A 21 2.41 -16.10 7.42
C THR A 21 3.75 -15.44 7.76
N GLU A 22 4.82 -15.84 7.12
CA GLU A 22 6.15 -15.25 7.32
C GLU A 22 6.20 -13.79 6.89
N LEU A 23 5.62 -13.45 5.74
CA LEU A 23 5.53 -12.07 5.25
C LEU A 23 4.69 -11.18 6.16
N ILE A 24 3.54 -11.67 6.65
CA ILE A 24 2.69 -10.93 7.60
C ILE A 24 3.43 -10.67 8.91
N SER A 25 4.21 -11.66 9.39
CA SER A 25 4.98 -11.54 10.64
C SER A 25 6.13 -10.53 10.54
N ALA A 26 6.59 -10.23 9.34
CA ALA A 26 7.52 -9.12 9.09
C ALA A 26 6.75 -7.80 9.19
N ASN A 27 6.78 -7.16 10.35
CA ASN A 27 6.05 -5.90 10.57
C ASN A 27 6.70 -4.75 9.80
N THR A 28 6.09 -4.38 8.70
CA THR A 28 6.47 -3.30 7.80
C THR A 28 5.45 -2.16 7.80
N THR A 29 4.88 -1.86 8.96
CA THR A 29 3.93 -0.74 9.10
C THR A 29 4.57 0.57 8.63
N ASN A 30 3.92 1.26 7.72
CA ASN A 30 4.38 2.53 7.16
C ASN A 30 3.49 3.69 7.68
N PRO A 31 4.07 4.65 8.41
CA PRO A 31 5.47 4.77 8.81
C PRO A 31 5.88 3.84 9.97
N PRO A 32 7.17 3.49 10.15
CA PRO A 32 8.33 3.93 9.37
C PRO A 32 8.59 3.09 8.11
N GLY A 33 7.93 1.94 7.90
CA GLY A 33 8.14 1.00 6.81
C GLY A 33 8.91 -0.24 7.29
N ASN A 34 10.25 -0.26 7.19
CA ASN A 34 11.11 -1.41 7.52
C ASN A 34 10.88 -2.62 6.59
N GLU A 35 10.70 -2.37 5.30
CA GLU A 35 10.44 -3.40 4.30
C GLU A 35 11.58 -4.42 4.18
N TYR A 36 12.78 -4.09 4.62
CA TYR A 36 13.89 -5.04 4.72
C TYR A 36 13.50 -6.33 5.47
N LEU A 37 12.57 -6.27 6.44
CA LEU A 37 12.10 -7.45 7.16
C LEU A 37 11.35 -8.43 6.24
N ALA A 38 10.50 -7.92 5.36
CA ALA A 38 9.79 -8.74 4.36
C ALA A 38 10.75 -9.16 3.24
N VAL A 39 11.66 -8.28 2.84
CA VAL A 39 12.72 -8.58 1.86
C VAL A 39 13.59 -9.74 2.33
N ASP A 40 13.91 -9.85 3.61
CA ASP A 40 14.69 -10.97 4.13
C ASP A 40 13.97 -12.33 4.02
N VAL A 41 12.63 -12.35 4.10
CA VAL A 41 11.83 -13.55 3.81
C VAL A 41 11.97 -13.93 2.33
N ILE A 42 11.81 -12.93 1.43
CA ILE A 42 11.91 -13.13 -0.03
C ILE A 42 13.31 -13.57 -0.44
N LYS A 43 14.38 -12.96 0.11
CA LYS A 43 15.76 -13.36 -0.14
C LYS A 43 16.02 -14.83 0.19
N LYS A 44 15.52 -15.28 1.33
CA LYS A 44 15.63 -16.71 1.74
C LYS A 44 14.96 -17.61 0.71
N TYR A 45 13.77 -17.25 0.26
CA TYR A 45 13.05 -18.00 -0.76
C TYR A 45 13.79 -18.01 -2.10
N PHE A 46 14.23 -16.86 -2.59
CA PHE A 46 14.97 -16.75 -3.86
C PHE A 46 16.28 -17.56 -3.82
N SER A 47 17.04 -17.43 -2.72
CA SER A 47 18.28 -18.18 -2.54
C SER A 47 18.05 -19.70 -2.49
N ALA A 48 16.98 -20.17 -1.86
CA ALA A 48 16.65 -21.59 -1.78
C ALA A 48 16.24 -22.20 -3.14
N HIS A 49 15.86 -21.37 -4.11
CA HIS A 49 15.40 -21.79 -5.43
C HIS A 49 16.26 -21.26 -6.58
N ASP A 50 17.50 -20.86 -6.33
CA ASP A 50 18.47 -20.37 -7.31
C ASP A 50 17.91 -19.22 -8.19
N ILE A 51 17.02 -18.41 -7.66
CA ILE A 51 16.49 -17.21 -8.32
C ILE A 51 17.47 -16.06 -8.06
N ARG A 52 18.04 -15.51 -9.15
CA ARG A 52 18.88 -14.31 -9.06
C ARG A 52 18.04 -13.12 -8.63
N TYR A 53 18.58 -12.29 -7.72
CA TYR A 53 17.91 -11.07 -7.28
C TYR A 53 18.90 -9.94 -6.99
N ASP A 54 18.39 -8.72 -7.05
CA ASP A 54 19.06 -7.51 -6.58
C ASP A 54 18.17 -6.78 -5.57
N THR A 55 18.78 -5.99 -4.69
CA THR A 55 18.07 -5.14 -3.74
C THR A 55 18.44 -3.67 -3.94
N PHE A 56 17.47 -2.79 -3.74
CA PHE A 56 17.58 -1.35 -3.95
C PHE A 56 17.01 -0.64 -2.73
N GLU A 57 17.74 0.35 -2.21
CA GLU A 57 17.37 1.07 -1.00
C GLU A 57 17.65 2.56 -1.16
N LYS A 58 16.61 3.39 -1.17
CA LYS A 58 16.74 4.84 -1.26
C LYS A 58 16.87 5.49 0.12
N ALA A 59 16.29 4.90 1.14
CA ALA A 59 16.37 5.34 2.52
C ALA A 59 16.55 4.14 3.46
N PRO A 60 17.24 4.27 4.60
CA PRO A 60 17.52 3.15 5.49
C PRO A 60 16.25 2.35 5.87
N GLY A 61 16.31 1.04 5.66
CA GLY A 61 15.21 0.11 5.97
C GLY A 61 14.06 0.07 4.94
N ARG A 62 14.08 0.94 3.91
CA ARG A 62 13.07 1.03 2.85
C ARG A 62 13.53 0.24 1.62
N THR A 63 13.72 -1.06 1.83
CA THR A 63 14.37 -1.93 0.84
C THR A 63 13.36 -2.50 -0.15
N ASN A 64 13.69 -2.36 -1.44
CA ASN A 64 13.02 -3.04 -2.55
C ASN A 64 13.83 -4.29 -2.96
N ILE A 65 13.16 -5.29 -3.53
CA ILE A 65 13.81 -6.48 -4.07
C ILE A 65 13.26 -6.82 -5.45
N ILE A 66 14.13 -7.23 -6.36
CA ILE A 66 13.75 -7.70 -7.71
C ILE A 66 14.35 -9.08 -7.93
N GLY A 67 13.51 -10.08 -8.15
CA GLY A 67 13.90 -11.40 -8.63
C GLY A 67 13.83 -11.46 -10.16
N TYR A 68 14.79 -12.12 -10.79
CA TYR A 68 14.92 -12.21 -12.24
C TYR A 68 14.80 -13.66 -12.69
N ILE A 69 13.86 -13.97 -13.61
CA ILE A 69 13.64 -15.31 -14.15
C ILE A 69 13.53 -15.22 -15.68
N GLY A 70 14.25 -16.08 -16.38
CA GLY A 70 14.33 -16.05 -17.83
C GLY A 70 15.35 -15.04 -18.34
N LYS A 71 15.32 -14.77 -19.65
CA LYS A 71 16.22 -13.83 -20.34
C LYS A 71 15.61 -13.30 -21.62
N GLY A 72 16.05 -12.10 -22.01
CA GLY A 72 15.62 -11.45 -23.26
C GLY A 72 14.25 -10.80 -23.16
N SER A 73 13.71 -10.43 -24.31
CA SER A 73 12.43 -9.72 -24.45
C SER A 73 11.32 -10.67 -24.91
N PRO A 74 10.04 -10.42 -24.56
CA PRO A 74 9.59 -9.28 -23.75
C PRO A 74 9.90 -9.43 -22.27
N THR A 75 9.92 -8.28 -21.56
CA THR A 75 10.06 -8.23 -20.12
C THR A 75 8.71 -7.97 -19.48
N LEU A 76 8.31 -8.82 -18.55
CA LEU A 76 7.11 -8.67 -17.73
C LEU A 76 7.53 -8.32 -16.29
N LEU A 77 7.06 -7.21 -15.79
CA LEU A 77 7.18 -6.83 -14.38
C LEU A 77 5.91 -7.26 -13.62
N VAL A 78 6.10 -7.94 -12.49
CA VAL A 78 5.02 -8.21 -11.54
C VAL A 78 5.44 -7.59 -10.21
N ALA A 79 4.68 -6.63 -9.70
CA ALA A 79 5.03 -5.92 -8.47
C ALA A 79 3.95 -6.05 -7.40
N CYS A 80 4.40 -6.42 -6.20
CA CYS A 80 3.60 -6.36 -4.97
C CYS A 80 4.31 -5.40 -4.00
N HIS A 81 3.56 -4.59 -3.27
CA HIS A 81 4.17 -3.81 -2.20
C HIS A 81 4.33 -4.63 -0.92
N LEU A 82 5.30 -4.22 -0.11
CA LEU A 82 5.71 -4.92 1.11
C LEU A 82 5.36 -4.16 2.39
N ASP A 83 5.14 -2.84 2.29
CA ASP A 83 4.65 -2.05 3.40
C ASP A 83 3.15 -2.27 3.65
N VAL A 84 2.68 -1.86 4.81
CA VAL A 84 1.28 -1.97 5.20
C VAL A 84 0.89 -0.74 6.03
N VAL A 85 -0.38 -0.34 5.95
CA VAL A 85 -0.93 0.69 6.84
C VAL A 85 -0.89 0.25 8.31
N PRO A 86 -0.93 1.19 9.29
CA PRO A 86 -1.08 0.87 10.70
C PRO A 86 -2.26 -0.07 10.95
N ALA A 87 -2.08 -0.99 11.88
CA ALA A 87 -3.11 -2.01 12.18
C ALA A 87 -4.45 -1.37 12.60
N GLY A 88 -4.42 -0.26 13.34
CA GLY A 88 -5.63 0.31 13.94
C GLY A 88 -6.12 -0.53 15.12
N ASP A 89 -7.35 -0.22 15.57
CA ASP A 89 -8.01 -0.87 16.69
C ASP A 89 -8.98 -1.97 16.23
N GLY A 90 -9.48 -2.78 17.17
CA GLY A 90 -10.56 -3.74 16.93
C GLY A 90 -10.13 -5.10 16.42
N TRP A 91 -8.84 -5.42 16.46
CA TRP A 91 -8.34 -6.76 16.14
C TRP A 91 -8.65 -7.75 17.27
N GLU A 92 -9.20 -8.92 16.91
CA GLU A 92 -9.40 -10.04 17.85
C GLU A 92 -8.11 -10.83 18.11
N THR A 93 -7.13 -10.70 17.21
CA THR A 93 -5.82 -11.39 17.28
C THR A 93 -4.71 -10.37 17.02
N ASP A 94 -3.46 -10.74 17.30
CA ASP A 94 -2.30 -9.91 16.94
C ASP A 94 -2.24 -9.75 15.40
N PRO A 95 -2.33 -8.55 14.86
CA PRO A 95 -2.36 -8.31 13.41
C PRO A 95 -1.08 -8.77 12.69
N PHE A 96 0.03 -8.94 13.40
CA PHE A 96 1.31 -9.39 12.86
C PHE A 96 1.65 -10.85 13.23
N LYS A 97 0.68 -11.58 13.82
CA LYS A 97 0.72 -13.04 13.99
C LYS A 97 -0.49 -13.64 13.29
N SER A 98 -0.31 -13.97 12.01
CA SER A 98 -1.43 -14.45 11.20
C SER A 98 -2.10 -15.68 11.82
N VAL A 99 -3.42 -15.73 11.75
CA VAL A 99 -4.25 -16.86 12.12
C VAL A 99 -4.87 -17.44 10.87
N VAL A 100 -4.69 -18.75 10.67
CA VAL A 100 -5.36 -19.52 9.61
C VAL A 100 -6.59 -20.18 10.19
N LYS A 101 -7.77 -19.78 9.72
CA LYS A 101 -9.05 -20.31 10.19
C LYS A 101 -10.08 -20.32 9.06
N ASP A 102 -10.82 -21.40 8.95
CA ASP A 102 -11.92 -21.56 7.98
C ASP A 102 -11.50 -21.24 6.53
N GLY A 103 -10.29 -21.70 6.12
CA GLY A 103 -9.75 -21.48 4.79
C GLY A 103 -9.34 -20.03 4.50
N ARG A 104 -9.13 -19.21 5.53
CA ARG A 104 -8.71 -17.80 5.44
C ARG A 104 -7.51 -17.50 6.31
N ILE A 105 -6.69 -16.57 5.85
CA ILE A 105 -5.57 -16.01 6.62
C ILE A 105 -5.99 -14.64 7.14
N PHE A 106 -5.92 -14.48 8.47
CA PHE A 106 -6.20 -13.22 9.15
C PHE A 106 -4.89 -12.58 9.60
N GLY A 107 -4.65 -11.33 9.21
CA GLY A 107 -3.47 -10.56 9.58
C GLY A 107 -3.35 -9.28 8.75
N ARG A 108 -2.59 -8.28 9.21
CA ARG A 108 -2.33 -7.05 8.46
C ARG A 108 -1.42 -7.38 7.26
N GLY A 109 -1.86 -7.05 6.04
CA GLY A 109 -1.19 -7.40 4.80
C GLY A 109 -1.65 -8.73 4.17
N ALA A 110 -2.58 -9.47 4.80
CA ALA A 110 -3.10 -10.72 4.24
C ALA A 110 -3.84 -10.53 2.92
N ASN A 111 -4.53 -9.39 2.75
CA ASN A 111 -5.19 -9.02 1.51
C ASN A 111 -4.44 -7.95 0.74
N ASP A 112 -3.68 -7.09 1.41
CA ASP A 112 -3.06 -5.89 0.85
C ASP A 112 -1.66 -5.73 1.48
N ASN A 113 -0.52 -6.09 0.82
CA ASN A 113 -0.44 -6.80 -0.46
C ASN A 113 0.40 -8.10 -0.33
N LYS A 114 0.85 -8.45 0.90
CA LYS A 114 1.73 -9.60 1.18
C LYS A 114 1.09 -10.96 0.84
N GLY A 115 -0.25 -11.04 0.95
CA GLY A 115 -0.99 -12.23 0.54
C GLY A 115 -0.91 -12.50 -0.96
N GLN A 116 -0.74 -11.49 -1.78
CA GLN A 116 -0.51 -11.63 -3.22
C GLN A 116 0.95 -11.93 -3.54
N MET A 117 1.89 -11.40 -2.73
CA MET A 117 3.31 -11.70 -2.92
C MET A 117 3.63 -13.18 -2.74
N ALA A 118 3.01 -13.85 -1.78
CA ALA A 118 3.27 -15.26 -1.49
C ALA A 118 3.01 -16.21 -2.70
N PRO A 119 1.84 -16.20 -3.36
CA PRO A 119 1.63 -16.99 -4.57
C PRO A 119 2.51 -16.55 -5.74
N MET A 120 2.93 -15.28 -5.83
CA MET A 120 3.88 -14.84 -6.86
C MET A 120 5.27 -15.42 -6.64
N LEU A 121 5.71 -15.61 -5.40
CA LEU A 121 6.95 -16.33 -5.08
C LEU A 121 6.89 -17.79 -5.54
N VAL A 122 5.79 -18.47 -5.28
CA VAL A 122 5.56 -19.86 -5.71
C VAL A 122 5.51 -19.96 -7.24
N LEU A 123 4.86 -19.00 -7.90
CA LEU A 123 4.87 -18.90 -9.36
C LEU A 123 6.27 -18.66 -9.91
N ALA A 124 7.06 -17.81 -9.27
CA ALA A 124 8.45 -17.55 -9.64
C ALA A 124 9.29 -18.84 -9.62
N LYS A 125 9.12 -19.68 -8.59
CA LYS A 125 9.77 -20.99 -8.52
C LYS A 125 9.37 -21.89 -9.70
N LEU A 126 8.07 -22.02 -9.98
CA LEU A 126 7.59 -22.80 -11.12
C LEU A 126 8.21 -22.32 -12.45
N LEU A 127 8.29 -21.02 -12.65
CA LEU A 127 8.89 -20.43 -13.84
C LEU A 127 10.40 -20.65 -13.85
N LYS A 128 11.07 -20.58 -12.71
CA LYS A 128 12.50 -20.90 -12.61
C LYS A 128 12.79 -22.35 -12.97
N ASP A 129 12.01 -23.31 -12.47
CA ASP A 129 12.13 -24.73 -12.81
C ASP A 129 11.92 -25.00 -14.31
N ASN A 130 11.25 -24.10 -15.02
CA ASN A 130 11.00 -24.16 -16.46
C ASN A 130 11.69 -23.04 -17.25
N GLU A 131 12.71 -22.41 -16.70
CA GLU A 131 13.36 -21.20 -17.23
C GLU A 131 13.83 -21.37 -18.69
N SER A 132 14.31 -22.55 -19.05
CA SER A 132 14.75 -22.85 -20.44
C SER A 132 13.62 -22.82 -21.49
N LYS A 133 12.36 -22.85 -21.06
CA LYS A 133 11.17 -22.80 -21.92
C LYS A 133 10.56 -21.40 -22.01
N LEU A 134 11.07 -20.44 -21.25
CA LEU A 134 10.55 -19.07 -21.25
C LEU A 134 11.09 -18.29 -22.44
N ASN A 135 10.21 -17.53 -23.08
CA ASN A 135 10.55 -16.56 -24.10
C ASN A 135 10.36 -15.15 -23.53
N GLY A 136 11.38 -14.65 -22.81
CA GLY A 136 11.33 -13.35 -22.16
C GLY A 136 11.83 -13.40 -20.71
N THR A 137 11.70 -12.28 -20.03
CA THR A 137 12.17 -12.08 -18.66
C THR A 137 11.00 -11.73 -17.75
N LEU A 138 10.88 -12.38 -16.59
CA LEU A 138 10.05 -11.94 -15.49
C LEU A 138 10.88 -11.17 -14.49
N LEU A 139 10.43 -9.97 -14.11
CA LEU A 139 10.87 -9.21 -12.96
C LEU A 139 9.81 -9.33 -11.87
N LEU A 140 10.09 -10.09 -10.81
CA LEU A 140 9.21 -10.14 -9.63
C LEU A 140 9.71 -9.14 -8.60
N VAL A 141 8.92 -8.11 -8.37
CA VAL A 141 9.27 -6.96 -7.53
C VAL A 141 8.52 -7.02 -6.20
N GLY A 142 9.27 -6.92 -5.09
CA GLY A 142 8.73 -6.54 -3.80
C GLY A 142 9.09 -5.08 -3.54
N ALA A 143 8.10 -4.19 -3.60
CA ALA A 143 8.29 -2.75 -3.55
C ALA A 143 8.03 -2.18 -2.15
N ALA A 144 8.78 -1.13 -1.78
CA ALA A 144 8.55 -0.34 -0.58
C ALA A 144 7.56 0.81 -0.85
N ASP A 145 7.00 1.39 0.22
CA ASP A 145 6.41 2.74 0.27
C ASP A 145 5.15 2.97 -0.60
N GLU A 146 4.44 1.93 -0.99
CA GLU A 146 3.22 2.09 -1.79
C GLU A 146 2.17 2.91 -1.03
N GLU A 147 1.96 2.60 0.25
CA GLU A 147 0.97 3.21 1.16
C GLU A 147 1.22 4.72 1.43
N LYS A 148 2.34 5.27 0.92
CA LYS A 148 2.72 6.69 1.02
C LYS A 148 3.11 7.31 -0.31
N GLY A 149 2.84 6.64 -1.44
CA GLY A 149 2.99 7.18 -2.78
C GLY A 149 4.22 6.71 -3.54
N SER A 150 4.85 5.60 -3.12
CA SER A 150 5.89 4.87 -3.86
C SER A 150 7.20 5.62 -4.14
N SER A 151 7.44 6.78 -3.52
CA SER A 151 8.65 7.59 -3.80
C SER A 151 9.96 6.90 -3.37
N LEU A 152 9.86 5.89 -2.50
CA LEU A 152 10.97 5.02 -2.08
C LEU A 152 10.83 3.61 -2.67
N GLY A 153 9.78 3.35 -3.44
CA GLY A 153 9.39 2.07 -4.03
C GLY A 153 9.47 2.05 -5.55
N LEU A 154 8.34 1.78 -6.22
CA LEU A 154 8.30 1.65 -7.68
C LEU A 154 8.75 2.91 -8.40
N GLU A 155 8.36 4.11 -7.96
CA GLU A 155 8.82 5.35 -8.56
C GLU A 155 10.36 5.43 -8.55
N TYR A 156 10.98 5.15 -7.40
CA TYR A 156 12.44 5.11 -7.29
C TYR A 156 13.09 4.05 -8.21
N LEU A 157 12.51 2.86 -8.30
CA LEU A 157 13.03 1.79 -9.15
C LEU A 157 12.99 2.16 -10.64
N LEU A 158 11.88 2.77 -11.09
CA LEU A 158 11.68 3.13 -12.49
C LEU A 158 12.50 4.36 -12.86
N ASP A 159 12.43 5.43 -12.07
CA ASP A 159 12.98 6.74 -12.43
C ASP A 159 14.47 6.88 -12.13
N GLU A 160 14.96 6.28 -11.03
CA GLU A 160 16.34 6.46 -10.59
C GLU A 160 17.21 5.21 -10.77
N CYS A 161 16.64 4.00 -10.65
CA CYS A 161 17.40 2.75 -10.83
C CYS A 161 17.36 2.22 -12.27
N GLY A 162 16.61 2.85 -13.17
CA GLY A 162 16.54 2.46 -14.58
C GLY A 162 15.87 1.12 -14.84
N ILE A 163 15.01 0.65 -13.95
CA ILE A 163 14.24 -0.58 -14.15
C ILE A 163 13.17 -0.30 -15.20
N THR A 164 13.12 -1.13 -16.24
CA THR A 164 12.13 -1.02 -17.34
C THR A 164 11.50 -2.37 -17.64
N ALA A 165 10.28 -2.35 -18.14
CA ALA A 165 9.59 -3.55 -18.61
C ALA A 165 8.66 -3.21 -19.79
N ASP A 166 8.40 -4.19 -20.65
CA ASP A 166 7.47 -4.06 -21.77
C ASP A 166 6.01 -4.14 -21.30
N TYR A 167 5.78 -4.90 -20.25
CA TYR A 167 4.46 -5.12 -19.63
C TYR A 167 4.57 -5.12 -18.10
N ALA A 168 3.49 -4.72 -17.42
CA ALA A 168 3.38 -4.79 -15.98
C ALA A 168 2.05 -5.42 -15.53
N ILE A 169 2.11 -6.16 -14.42
CA ILE A 169 0.95 -6.65 -13.67
C ILE A 169 1.16 -6.25 -12.22
N ILE A 170 0.19 -5.55 -11.66
CA ILE A 170 0.16 -5.19 -10.24
C ILE A 170 -1.00 -5.97 -9.61
N PRO A 171 -0.74 -7.09 -8.91
CA PRO A 171 -1.78 -7.89 -8.29
C PRO A 171 -2.23 -7.28 -6.95
N ASP A 172 -2.63 -6.02 -7.01
CA ASP A 172 -3.10 -5.22 -5.88
C ASP A 172 -4.53 -4.80 -6.15
N VAL A 173 -5.43 -5.77 -6.01
CA VAL A 173 -6.83 -5.59 -6.32
C VAL A 173 -7.71 -6.10 -5.20
N ALA A 174 -8.76 -5.36 -4.92
CA ALA A 174 -9.79 -5.70 -3.97
C ALA A 174 -10.64 -6.90 -4.43
N ASN A 175 -11.58 -7.32 -3.56
CA ASN A 175 -12.61 -8.28 -3.89
C ASN A 175 -12.09 -9.67 -4.28
N ASN A 176 -11.02 -10.14 -3.62
CA ASN A 176 -10.36 -11.43 -3.86
C ASN A 176 -9.94 -11.61 -5.34
N MET A 177 -9.37 -10.59 -5.95
CA MET A 177 -8.90 -10.57 -7.34
C MET A 177 -10.00 -10.92 -8.38
N LYS A 178 -11.25 -10.57 -8.10
CA LYS A 178 -12.38 -10.75 -9.03
C LYS A 178 -12.60 -9.55 -9.93
N ILE A 179 -11.83 -8.49 -9.74
CA ILE A 179 -11.90 -7.23 -10.47
C ILE A 179 -10.59 -7.03 -11.22
N ILE A 180 -10.67 -6.42 -12.39
CA ILE A 180 -9.53 -5.83 -13.08
C ILE A 180 -9.78 -4.34 -13.11
N ASP A 181 -8.93 -3.57 -12.44
CA ASP A 181 -9.01 -2.12 -12.46
C ASP A 181 -8.42 -1.60 -13.78
N VAL A 182 -9.19 -0.75 -14.43
CA VAL A 182 -8.84 -0.17 -15.75
C VAL A 182 -8.49 1.31 -15.65
N GLY A 183 -8.55 1.87 -14.45
CA GLY A 183 -8.20 3.25 -14.17
C GLY A 183 -8.56 3.64 -12.74
N GLU A 184 -7.93 4.68 -12.25
CA GLU A 184 -8.12 5.21 -10.91
C GLU A 184 -8.40 6.71 -10.95
N LYS A 185 -9.10 7.20 -9.92
CA LYS A 185 -9.26 8.64 -9.70
C LYS A 185 -7.97 9.22 -9.14
N GLY A 186 -7.67 10.47 -9.50
CA GLY A 186 -6.64 11.22 -8.82
C GLY A 186 -6.94 11.39 -7.33
N ALA A 187 -5.92 11.37 -6.50
CA ALA A 187 -6.00 11.59 -5.06
C ALA A 187 -5.31 12.91 -4.67
N LEU A 188 -6.01 13.74 -3.90
CA LEU A 188 -5.47 14.96 -3.33
C LEU A 188 -5.69 14.97 -1.83
N PHE A 189 -4.59 14.94 -1.08
CA PHE A 189 -4.59 15.02 0.38
C PHE A 189 -4.29 16.45 0.82
N LEU A 190 -5.25 17.10 1.47
CA LEU A 190 -5.11 18.47 1.94
C LEU A 190 -4.96 18.50 3.46
N ASN A 191 -3.94 19.24 3.93
CA ASN A 191 -3.80 19.62 5.33
C ASN A 191 -4.21 21.08 5.48
N ILE A 192 -5.22 21.35 6.28
CA ILE A 192 -5.73 22.68 6.55
C ILE A 192 -5.41 23.02 8.00
N THR A 193 -4.82 24.20 8.24
CA THR A 193 -4.56 24.71 9.57
C THR A 193 -5.28 26.03 9.77
N SER A 194 -6.12 26.11 10.79
CA SER A 194 -6.73 27.33 11.27
C SER A 194 -5.91 27.87 12.44
N TYR A 195 -5.59 29.15 12.38
CA TYR A 195 -4.89 29.88 13.43
C TYR A 195 -5.84 30.82 14.15
N GLY A 196 -5.69 30.89 15.45
CA GLY A 196 -6.45 31.76 16.33
C GLY A 196 -5.55 32.49 17.34
N LYS A 197 -6.16 32.97 18.40
CA LYS A 197 -5.49 33.66 19.50
C LYS A 197 -5.98 33.10 20.83
N GLN A 198 -5.08 32.65 21.69
CA GLN A 198 -5.44 32.17 23.04
C GLN A 198 -6.00 33.27 23.95
N SER A 199 -6.97 32.90 24.74
CA SER A 199 -7.47 33.65 25.91
C SER A 199 -8.05 32.67 26.91
N HIS A 200 -8.38 33.16 28.10
CA HIS A 200 -9.07 32.34 29.08
C HIS A 200 -10.51 32.05 28.62
N GLY A 201 -10.99 30.83 28.86
CA GLY A 201 -12.33 30.40 28.39
C GLY A 201 -13.51 31.21 28.96
N SER A 202 -13.33 31.93 30.07
CA SER A 202 -14.35 32.86 30.61
C SER A 202 -14.36 34.25 29.96
N THR A 203 -13.36 34.55 29.10
CA THR A 203 -13.25 35.83 28.37
C THR A 203 -12.91 35.52 26.89
N PRO A 204 -13.76 34.75 26.20
CA PRO A 204 -13.47 34.28 24.83
C PRO A 204 -13.40 35.43 23.82
N GLU A 205 -14.03 36.55 24.09
CA GLU A 205 -14.02 37.75 23.26
C GLU A 205 -12.62 38.40 23.12
N LYS A 206 -11.68 38.05 24.02
CA LYS A 206 -10.27 38.50 23.97
C LYS A 206 -9.39 37.61 23.10
N GLY A 207 -9.93 36.48 22.66
CA GLY A 207 -9.26 35.48 21.80
C GLY A 207 -9.86 35.38 20.42
N ILE A 208 -9.31 34.46 19.63
CA ILE A 208 -9.85 34.02 18.36
C ILE A 208 -9.85 32.49 18.37
N ASN A 209 -11.02 31.88 18.29
CA ASN A 209 -11.15 30.43 18.44
C ASN A 209 -10.87 29.72 17.10
N ALA A 210 -9.73 29.07 17.00
CA ALA A 210 -9.32 28.35 15.79
C ALA A 210 -10.22 27.13 15.46
N ILE A 211 -10.85 26.51 16.47
CA ILE A 211 -11.78 25.40 16.24
C ILE A 211 -13.06 25.91 15.57
N TRP A 212 -13.66 26.98 16.06
CA TRP A 212 -14.86 27.56 15.45
C TRP A 212 -14.60 28.00 14.02
N ASN A 213 -13.47 28.66 13.75
CA ASN A 213 -13.07 29.04 12.40
C ASN A 213 -12.91 27.81 11.48
N MET A 214 -12.34 26.72 11.98
CA MET A 214 -12.20 25.47 11.21
C MET A 214 -13.57 24.86 10.92
N ILE A 215 -14.48 24.81 11.89
CA ILE A 215 -15.85 24.29 11.72
C ILE A 215 -16.59 25.09 10.65
N GLU A 216 -16.49 26.42 10.68
CA GLU A 216 -17.13 27.28 9.70
C GLU A 216 -16.59 27.02 8.27
N LEU A 217 -15.26 26.94 8.13
CA LEU A 217 -14.62 26.59 6.87
C LEU A 217 -15.06 25.21 6.36
N LEU A 218 -15.04 24.20 7.23
CA LEU A 218 -15.41 22.83 6.86
C LEU A 218 -16.89 22.71 6.47
N ASN A 219 -17.79 23.48 7.07
CA ASN A 219 -19.18 23.57 6.63
C ASN A 219 -19.30 24.13 5.21
N GLN A 220 -18.54 25.15 4.88
CA GLN A 220 -18.51 25.71 3.53
C GLN A 220 -17.92 24.69 2.52
N VAL A 221 -16.83 24.02 2.90
CA VAL A 221 -16.19 22.96 2.09
C VAL A 221 -17.16 21.81 1.82
N LYS A 222 -17.94 21.39 2.81
CA LYS A 222 -18.95 20.33 2.67
C LYS A 222 -20.05 20.67 1.67
N GLU A 223 -20.42 21.97 1.56
CA GLU A 223 -21.44 22.44 0.62
C GLU A 223 -20.88 22.71 -0.79
N LEU A 224 -19.57 22.57 -1.01
CA LEU A 224 -18.97 22.75 -2.33
C LEU A 224 -19.54 21.70 -3.30
N LYS A 225 -20.22 22.20 -4.33
CA LYS A 225 -20.64 21.38 -5.46
C LYS A 225 -19.48 21.24 -6.42
N HIS A 226 -18.90 20.06 -6.47
CA HIS A 226 -17.88 19.77 -7.47
C HIS A 226 -18.52 19.79 -8.86
N LYS A 227 -18.14 20.77 -9.69
CA LYS A 227 -18.45 20.74 -11.11
C LYS A 227 -17.57 19.68 -11.74
N CYS A 228 -18.15 18.55 -12.05
CA CYS A 228 -17.45 17.49 -12.80
C CYS A 228 -18.27 17.12 -14.03
N THR A 229 -17.57 16.79 -15.10
CA THR A 229 -18.19 16.12 -16.24
C THR A 229 -18.42 14.67 -15.83
N SER A 230 -19.58 14.11 -16.15
CA SER A 230 -19.83 12.69 -15.92
C SER A 230 -18.84 11.86 -16.71
N HIS A 231 -18.30 10.83 -16.10
CA HIS A 231 -17.38 9.89 -16.74
C HIS A 231 -18.00 8.49 -16.80
N GLU A 232 -17.78 7.78 -17.90
CA GLU A 232 -18.36 6.46 -18.12
C GLU A 232 -17.93 5.43 -17.06
N LEU A 233 -16.65 5.47 -16.69
CA LEU A 233 -16.04 4.49 -15.78
C LEU A 233 -16.01 4.94 -14.31
N PHE A 234 -16.01 6.25 -14.04
CA PHE A 234 -15.79 6.78 -12.71
C PHE A 234 -17.04 7.41 -12.09
N SER A 235 -17.27 7.12 -10.83
CA SER A 235 -18.22 7.85 -10.00
C SER A 235 -17.78 9.33 -9.82
N PRO A 236 -18.67 10.25 -9.47
CA PRO A 236 -18.29 11.64 -9.20
C PRO A 236 -17.16 11.80 -8.20
N PRO A 237 -16.46 12.94 -8.17
CA PRO A 237 -15.48 13.27 -7.15
C PRO A 237 -16.03 13.09 -5.75
N THR A 238 -15.14 12.71 -4.82
CA THR A 238 -15.49 12.55 -3.41
C THR A 238 -14.61 13.43 -2.53
N LEU A 239 -15.15 13.83 -1.38
CA LEU A 239 -14.43 14.57 -0.34
C LEU A 239 -14.71 13.90 1.00
N ASN A 240 -13.66 13.53 1.70
CA ASN A 240 -13.72 12.96 3.04
C ASN A 240 -12.91 13.81 4.02
N LEU A 241 -13.51 14.17 5.15
CA LEU A 241 -12.78 14.71 6.29
C LEU A 241 -12.24 13.54 7.12
N GLY A 242 -10.95 13.24 6.95
CA GLY A 242 -10.31 12.09 7.59
C GLY A 242 -9.95 12.32 9.05
N THR A 243 -9.44 13.51 9.39
CA THR A 243 -9.09 13.88 10.76
C THR A 243 -9.38 15.34 11.06
N ILE A 244 -9.68 15.64 12.33
CA ILE A 244 -9.72 17.00 12.87
C ILE A 244 -9.17 16.98 14.28
N SER A 245 -8.30 17.94 14.62
CA SER A 245 -7.73 18.08 15.97
C SER A 245 -7.45 19.53 16.30
N GLY A 246 -7.66 19.92 17.57
CA GLY A 246 -7.40 21.30 18.01
C GLY A 246 -7.67 21.51 19.48
N GLY A 247 -7.07 22.58 20.03
CA GLY A 247 -7.19 22.93 21.44
C GLY A 247 -6.27 22.13 22.36
N ALA A 248 -6.07 22.64 23.58
CA ALA A 248 -5.24 22.03 24.62
C ALA A 248 -6.04 21.73 25.91
N ALA A 249 -7.02 22.58 26.26
CA ALA A 249 -7.88 22.42 27.42
C ALA A 249 -9.21 23.15 27.22
N HIS A 250 -10.26 22.66 27.87
CA HIS A 250 -11.62 23.21 27.73
C HIS A 250 -11.77 24.66 28.24
N ASN A 251 -10.89 25.13 29.13
CA ASN A 251 -10.89 26.46 29.67
C ASN A 251 -9.93 27.46 29.01
N ILE A 252 -9.43 27.10 27.81
CA ILE A 252 -8.54 27.94 26.98
C ILE A 252 -9.15 28.06 25.59
N VAL A 253 -9.25 29.28 25.04
CA VAL A 253 -9.60 29.49 23.63
C VAL A 253 -8.48 28.94 22.75
N PRO A 254 -8.76 27.99 21.86
CA PRO A 254 -7.72 27.32 21.05
C PRO A 254 -7.10 28.25 20.01
N ALA A 255 -5.76 28.28 19.96
CA ALA A 255 -5.01 29.06 18.97
C ALA A 255 -4.70 28.31 17.68
N LYS A 256 -4.96 26.98 17.64
CA LYS A 256 -4.70 26.16 16.47
C LYS A 256 -5.72 25.04 16.37
N CYS A 257 -6.14 24.75 15.13
CA CYS A 257 -6.91 23.57 14.75
C CYS A 257 -6.43 23.08 13.40
N GLU A 258 -6.26 21.77 13.26
CA GLU A 258 -5.81 21.11 12.02
C GLU A 258 -6.86 20.13 11.54
N ALA A 259 -7.04 20.05 10.22
CA ALA A 259 -7.92 19.10 9.56
C ALA A 259 -7.20 18.48 8.35
N LYS A 260 -7.47 17.21 8.07
CA LYS A 260 -6.94 16.51 6.88
C LYS A 260 -8.10 16.00 6.05
N LEU A 261 -8.05 16.31 4.78
CA LEU A 261 -9.06 15.95 3.79
C LEU A 261 -8.46 14.99 2.75
N ASP A 262 -9.23 14.00 2.34
CA ASP A 262 -8.99 13.14 1.17
C ASP A 262 -10.00 13.52 0.09
N ILE A 263 -9.51 13.96 -1.06
CA ILE A 263 -10.31 14.34 -2.21
C ILE A 263 -9.95 13.43 -3.37
N ARG A 264 -10.96 12.74 -3.93
CA ARG A 264 -10.78 11.95 -5.15
C ARG A 264 -11.42 12.69 -6.30
N TYR A 265 -10.65 12.90 -7.38
CA TYR A 265 -11.07 13.70 -8.54
C TYR A 265 -10.83 12.98 -9.87
N LEU A 266 -11.52 13.44 -10.93
CA LEU A 266 -11.39 12.92 -12.29
C LEU A 266 -10.35 13.71 -13.08
#